data_8a0c9b310095d72cfb860ea3e56074cb
#
_entry.id   8a0c9b310095d72cfb860ea3e56074cb
#
_cell.length_a   1.000
_cell.length_b   1.000
_cell.length_c   1.000
_cell.angle_alpha   90.00
_cell.angle_beta   90.00
_cell.angle_gamma   90.00
#
_symmetry.space_group_name_H-M   'P 1'
#
loop_
_entity.id
_entity.type
_entity.pdbx_description
1 polymer ?
#
loop_
_entity_poly.entity_id
_entity_poly.type
_entity_poly.pdbx_seq_one_letter_code
_entity_poly.pdbx_strand_id
1 'polypeptide(L)'
;MFRAALIAICLAVFPTALAHAAGKTHEVRIEGMKFVPERIEVATGDTVVWTNKDFLSHSVTAKEARVESGDLAPSKSWRFVARKTGEMPYICRLHPVMKGVLLVR
;
A
#
# COMPACT_ATOMS: atom_id res chain seq x y z
N MET A 1 -26.55 51.47 40.47
CA MET A 1 -25.27 50.77 40.42
C MET A 1 -25.42 49.63 39.44
N PHE A 2 -24.85 49.77 38.27
CA PHE A 2 -24.85 48.72 37.24
C PHE A 2 -23.61 47.86 37.45
N ARG A 3 -23.81 46.57 37.77
CA ARG A 3 -22.73 45.58 37.78
C ARG A 3 -22.57 45.07 36.37
N ALA A 4 -21.53 45.44 35.70
CA ALA A 4 -21.15 44.82 34.43
C ALA A 4 -20.63 43.40 34.71
N ALA A 5 -21.42 42.41 34.28
CA ALA A 5 -20.94 41.04 34.29
C ALA A 5 -19.98 40.84 33.09
N LEU A 6 -18.72 40.70 33.38
CA LEU A 6 -17.71 40.29 32.38
C LEU A 6 -17.95 38.81 32.05
N ILE A 7 -18.58 38.55 30.93
CA ILE A 7 -18.67 37.18 30.40
C ILE A 7 -17.31 36.88 29.79
N ALA A 8 -16.51 36.09 30.48
CA ALA A 8 -15.28 35.54 29.93
C ALA A 8 -15.69 34.46 28.91
N ILE A 9 -15.61 34.79 27.63
CA ILE A 9 -15.74 33.79 26.58
C ILE A 9 -14.42 33.01 26.55
N CYS A 10 -14.43 31.82 27.16
CA CYS A 10 -13.33 30.85 26.97
C CYS A 10 -13.47 30.32 25.56
N LEU A 11 -12.64 30.82 24.64
CA LEU A 11 -12.37 30.17 23.34
C LEU A 11 -11.61 28.88 23.63
N ALA A 12 -12.32 27.78 23.69
CA ALA A 12 -11.67 26.48 23.74
C ALA A 12 -11.03 26.22 22.38
N VAL A 13 -9.71 26.40 22.32
CA VAL A 13 -8.92 26.01 21.15
C VAL A 13 -8.78 24.49 21.20
N PHE A 14 -9.60 23.77 20.44
CA PHE A 14 -9.42 22.35 20.25
C PHE A 14 -8.23 22.17 19.29
N PRO A 15 -7.17 21.40 19.68
CA PRO A 15 -6.14 21.07 18.73
C PRO A 15 -6.80 20.24 17.62
N THR A 16 -6.86 20.80 16.40
CA THR A 16 -7.20 20.02 15.23
C THR A 16 -6.06 19.03 15.02
N ALA A 17 -6.29 17.77 15.43
CA ALA A 17 -5.42 16.69 15.03
C ALA A 17 -5.45 16.62 13.50
N LEU A 18 -4.30 16.84 12.85
CA LEU A 18 -4.16 16.55 11.43
C LEU A 18 -4.43 15.04 11.27
N ALA A 19 -5.66 14.72 10.89
CA ALA A 19 -5.98 13.36 10.50
C ALA A 19 -5.22 13.08 9.22
N HIS A 20 -4.13 12.30 9.32
CA HIS A 20 -3.53 11.70 8.15
C HIS A 20 -4.56 10.76 7.55
N ALA A 21 -5.03 11.08 6.34
CA ALA A 21 -5.86 10.16 5.60
C ALA A 21 -5.12 8.83 5.53
N ALA A 22 -5.76 7.74 5.98
CA ALA A 22 -5.22 6.41 5.79
C ALA A 22 -4.96 6.20 4.31
N GLY A 23 -3.83 5.60 3.95
CA GLY A 23 -3.51 5.25 2.59
C GLY A 23 -4.56 4.31 2.00
N LYS A 24 -4.69 4.35 0.69
CA LYS A 24 -5.58 3.43 -0.04
C LYS A 24 -4.98 2.04 -0.07
N THR A 25 -5.84 1.05 -0.25
CA THR A 25 -5.44 -0.33 -0.51
C THR A 25 -5.70 -0.66 -1.97
N HIS A 26 -4.68 -1.19 -2.63
CA HIS A 26 -4.74 -1.62 -4.03
C HIS A 26 -4.56 -3.12 -4.10
N GLU A 27 -5.21 -3.76 -5.04
CA GLU A 27 -5.11 -5.21 -5.23
C GLU A 27 -4.45 -5.55 -6.56
N VAL A 28 -3.48 -6.48 -6.50
CA VAL A 28 -2.89 -7.11 -7.66
C VAL A 28 -3.21 -8.60 -7.59
N ARG A 29 -3.87 -9.13 -8.61
CA ARG A 29 -4.11 -10.57 -8.71
C ARG A 29 -2.93 -11.23 -9.41
N ILE A 30 -2.57 -12.40 -8.94
CA ILE A 30 -1.66 -13.30 -9.62
C ILE A 30 -2.54 -14.38 -10.24
N GLU A 31 -2.73 -14.32 -11.54
CA GLU A 31 -3.69 -15.17 -12.25
C GLU A 31 -3.24 -15.41 -13.70
N GLY A 32 -3.34 -16.64 -14.14
CA GLY A 32 -2.89 -17.01 -15.48
C GLY A 32 -1.40 -16.80 -15.71
N MET A 33 -0.58 -17.03 -14.69
CA MET A 33 0.87 -16.80 -14.72
C MET A 33 1.23 -15.34 -15.02
N LYS A 34 0.42 -14.42 -14.51
CA LYS A 34 0.61 -12.97 -14.70
C LYS A 34 0.28 -12.20 -13.42
N PHE A 35 0.92 -11.05 -13.25
CA PHE A 35 0.48 -10.03 -12.31
C PHE A 35 -0.57 -9.15 -13.00
N VAL A 36 -1.73 -9.00 -12.39
CA VAL A 36 -2.85 -8.25 -12.97
C VAL A 36 -3.36 -7.20 -12.00
N PRO A 37 -3.19 -5.91 -12.26
CA PRO A 37 -2.49 -5.34 -13.41
C PRO A 37 -0.97 -5.56 -13.30
N GLU A 38 -0.29 -5.58 -14.44
CA GLU A 38 1.16 -5.71 -14.51
C GLU A 38 1.87 -4.46 -13.99
N ARG A 39 1.33 -3.29 -14.29
CA ARG A 39 1.80 -1.99 -13.81
C ARG A 39 0.74 -1.36 -12.94
N ILE A 40 1.11 -0.96 -11.74
CA ILE A 40 0.24 -0.26 -10.82
C ILE A 40 0.92 0.98 -10.26
N GLU A 41 0.16 2.06 -10.15
CA GLU A 41 0.60 3.33 -9.60
C GLU A 41 -0.13 3.61 -8.30
N VAL A 42 0.62 3.91 -7.26
CA VAL A 42 0.10 4.16 -5.92
C VAL A 42 0.75 5.39 -5.32
N ALA A 43 0.15 5.92 -4.27
CA ALA A 43 0.74 7.00 -3.49
C ALA A 43 1.56 6.45 -2.32
N THR A 44 2.56 7.22 -1.89
CA THR A 44 3.30 6.91 -0.65
C THR A 44 2.35 6.75 0.52
N GLY A 45 2.48 5.66 1.26
CA GLY A 45 1.60 5.30 2.37
C GLY A 45 0.46 4.36 1.99
N ASP A 46 0.24 4.14 0.70
CA ASP A 46 -0.75 3.16 0.25
C ASP A 46 -0.25 1.73 0.48
N THR A 47 -1.19 0.83 0.60
CA THR A 47 -0.93 -0.60 0.73
C THR A 47 -1.26 -1.31 -0.57
N VAL A 48 -0.41 -2.22 -0.99
CA VAL A 48 -0.67 -3.12 -2.12
C VAL A 48 -0.80 -4.54 -1.59
N VAL A 49 -1.83 -5.24 -2.02
CA VAL A 49 -2.09 -6.63 -1.66
C VAL A 49 -2.01 -7.47 -2.92
N TRP A 50 -1.09 -8.42 -2.95
CA TRP A 50 -1.03 -9.45 -4.00
C TRP A 50 -1.78 -10.68 -3.50
N THR A 51 -2.67 -11.19 -4.31
CA THR A 51 -3.40 -12.43 -4.00
C THR A 51 -3.18 -13.45 -5.10
N ASN A 52 -2.71 -14.63 -4.72
CA ASN A 52 -2.47 -15.71 -5.67
C ASN A 52 -3.78 -16.42 -6.00
N LYS A 53 -4.24 -16.28 -7.24
CA LYS A 53 -5.43 -16.93 -7.78
C LYS A 53 -5.10 -18.12 -8.68
N ASP A 54 -3.81 -18.46 -8.82
CA ASP A 54 -3.36 -19.62 -9.58
C ASP A 54 -3.29 -20.89 -8.73
N PHE A 55 -3.09 -22.03 -9.40
CA PHE A 55 -2.90 -23.33 -8.76
C PHE A 55 -1.45 -23.59 -8.35
N LEU A 56 -0.52 -22.79 -8.81
CA LEU A 56 0.90 -22.86 -8.49
C LEU A 56 1.29 -21.78 -7.51
N SER A 57 2.33 -22.03 -6.73
CA SER A 57 2.91 -21.00 -5.87
C SER A 57 3.63 -19.94 -6.70
N HIS A 58 3.53 -18.71 -6.26
CA HIS A 58 4.20 -17.55 -6.84
C HIS A 58 4.86 -16.70 -5.77
N SER A 59 5.68 -15.75 -6.17
CA SER A 59 6.27 -14.78 -5.26
C SER A 59 6.22 -13.37 -5.84
N VAL A 60 6.36 -12.38 -4.98
CA VAL A 60 6.60 -11.00 -5.35
C VAL A 60 8.01 -10.68 -4.89
N THR A 61 8.93 -10.57 -5.84
CA THR A 61 10.35 -10.46 -5.56
C THR A 61 10.94 -9.27 -6.29
N ALA A 62 11.33 -8.26 -5.54
CA ALA A 62 12.02 -7.07 -6.04
C ALA A 62 13.42 -7.05 -5.44
N LYS A 63 14.36 -7.72 -6.10
CA LYS A 63 15.69 -7.99 -5.57
C LYS A 63 16.46 -6.71 -5.26
N GLU A 64 16.44 -5.74 -6.16
CA GLU A 64 17.14 -4.46 -5.96
C GLU A 64 16.57 -3.64 -4.82
N ALA A 65 15.26 -3.68 -4.64
CA ALA A 65 14.58 -3.01 -3.54
C ALA A 65 14.64 -3.81 -2.22
N ARG A 66 15.19 -5.02 -2.24
CA ARG A 66 15.22 -5.95 -1.10
C ARG A 66 13.83 -6.25 -0.54
N VAL A 67 12.88 -6.43 -1.42
CA VAL A 67 11.49 -6.76 -1.09
C VAL A 67 11.22 -8.19 -1.54
N GLU A 68 10.69 -9.00 -0.63
CA GLU A 68 10.42 -10.41 -0.87
C GLU A 68 9.18 -10.86 -0.11
N SER A 69 8.19 -11.37 -0.83
CA SER A 69 6.97 -11.91 -0.21
C SER A 69 7.18 -13.29 0.42
N GLY A 70 8.17 -14.03 -0.03
CA GLY A 70 8.19 -15.49 0.14
C GLY A 70 7.21 -16.17 -0.83
N ASP A 71 7.13 -17.48 -0.75
CA ASP A 71 6.25 -18.26 -1.61
C ASP A 71 4.80 -18.08 -1.16
N LEU A 72 3.96 -17.63 -2.09
CA LEU A 72 2.53 -17.51 -1.91
C LEU A 72 1.85 -18.73 -2.51
N ALA A 73 1.40 -19.64 -1.66
CA ALA A 73 0.58 -20.78 -2.07
C ALA A 73 -0.76 -20.29 -2.66
N PRO A 74 -1.49 -21.15 -3.41
CA PRO A 74 -2.81 -20.79 -3.93
C PRO A 74 -3.71 -20.19 -2.85
N SER A 75 -4.44 -19.12 -3.19
CA SER A 75 -5.33 -18.33 -2.33
C SER A 75 -4.66 -17.47 -1.27
N LYS A 76 -3.34 -17.50 -1.13
CA LYS A 76 -2.62 -16.67 -0.16
C LYS A 76 -2.37 -15.27 -0.69
N SER A 77 -2.31 -14.33 0.25
CA SER A 77 -2.08 -12.92 -0.02
C SER A 77 -0.86 -12.41 0.74
N TRP A 78 -0.28 -11.35 0.21
CA TRP A 78 0.82 -10.64 0.84
C TRP A 78 0.62 -9.12 0.74
N ARG A 79 0.87 -8.42 1.81
CA ARG A 79 0.68 -6.97 1.93
C ARG A 79 2.02 -6.25 1.95
N PHE A 80 2.08 -5.15 1.21
CA PHE A 80 3.24 -4.28 1.18
C PHE A 80 2.80 -2.83 1.29
N VAL A 81 3.38 -2.09 2.23
CA VAL A 81 3.13 -0.65 2.37
C VAL A 81 4.18 0.12 1.57
N ALA A 82 3.72 0.88 0.59
CA ALA A 82 4.58 1.68 -0.28
C ALA A 82 5.07 2.92 0.47
N ARG A 83 6.34 2.93 0.87
CA ARG A 83 6.93 4.02 1.66
C ARG A 83 7.94 4.84 0.89
N LYS A 84 8.56 4.27 -0.13
CA LYS A 84 9.62 4.90 -0.91
C LYS A 84 9.12 5.22 -2.31
N THR A 85 9.25 6.47 -2.73
CA THR A 85 8.91 6.90 -4.09
C THR A 85 9.84 6.28 -5.13
N GLY A 86 9.32 6.05 -6.31
CA GLY A 86 10.05 5.54 -7.45
C GLY A 86 9.44 4.28 -8.03
N GLU A 87 10.09 3.72 -9.01
CA GLU A 87 9.71 2.46 -9.62
C GLU A 87 10.32 1.28 -8.87
N MET A 88 9.52 0.28 -8.61
CA MET A 88 9.94 -1.00 -8.05
C MET A 88 9.54 -2.12 -9.01
N PRO A 89 10.42 -2.49 -9.93
CA PRO A 89 10.22 -3.67 -10.75
C PRO A 89 10.30 -4.93 -9.89
N TYR A 90 9.43 -5.88 -10.15
CA TYR A 90 9.44 -7.15 -9.44
C TYR A 90 9.14 -8.31 -10.39
N ILE A 91 9.49 -9.49 -9.95
CA ILE A 91 9.26 -10.75 -10.68
C ILE A 91 8.68 -11.79 -9.74
N CYS A 92 8.19 -12.87 -10.31
CA CYS A 92 8.00 -14.11 -9.58
C CYS A 92 9.32 -14.90 -9.63
N ARG A 93 9.88 -15.20 -8.48
CA ARG A 93 11.16 -15.92 -8.36
C ARG A 93 11.08 -17.34 -8.93
N LEU A 94 9.91 -17.96 -8.79
CA LEU A 94 9.65 -19.33 -9.28
C LEU A 94 9.40 -19.38 -10.81
N HIS A 95 8.97 -18.27 -11.39
CA HIS A 95 8.62 -18.13 -12.80
C HIS A 95 9.09 -16.74 -13.28
N PRO A 96 10.40 -16.57 -13.56
CA PRO A 96 10.98 -15.24 -13.77
C PRO A 96 10.48 -14.47 -14.99
N VAL A 97 9.73 -15.11 -15.89
CA VAL A 97 9.06 -14.44 -17.01
C VAL A 97 7.86 -13.61 -16.54
N MET A 98 7.35 -13.88 -15.33
CA MET A 98 6.31 -13.08 -14.70
C MET A 98 6.91 -11.81 -14.12
N LYS A 99 6.52 -10.68 -14.66
CA LYS A 99 7.05 -9.35 -14.30
C LYS A 99 5.93 -8.40 -13.95
N GLY A 100 6.20 -7.52 -13.02
CA GLY A 100 5.34 -6.40 -12.68
C GLY A 100 6.15 -5.17 -12.30
N VAL A 101 5.48 -4.05 -12.21
CA VAL A 101 6.09 -2.79 -11.77
C VAL A 101 5.14 -2.08 -10.83
N LEU A 102 5.65 -1.72 -9.67
CA LEU A 102 4.99 -0.82 -8.74
C LEU A 102 5.63 0.57 -8.86
N LEU A 103 4.81 1.55 -9.23
CA LEU A 103 5.21 2.95 -9.24
C LEU A 103 4.63 3.65 -8.02
N VAL A 104 5.49 4.21 -7.18
CA VAL A 104 5.11 4.94 -5.96
C VAL A 104 5.39 6.42 -6.16
N ARG A 105 4.38 7.23 -6.02
CA ARG A 105 4.46 8.70 -6.13
C ARG A 105 4.34 9.41 -4.79
#